data_49017de28c29cccf85470316c2df4b77
#
_entry.id   49017de28c29cccf85470316c2df4b77
#
_cell.length_a   1.000
_cell.length_b   1.000
_cell.length_c   1.000
_cell.angle_alpha   90.00
_cell.angle_beta   90.00
_cell.angle_gamma   90.00
#
_symmetry.space_group_name_H-M   'P 1'
#
loop_
_entity.id
_entity.type
_entity.pdbx_description
1 polymer ?
#
loop_
_entity_poly.entity_id
_entity_poly.type
_entity_poly.pdbx_seq_one_letter_code
_entity_poly.pdbx_strand_id
1 'polypeptide(L)'
;MTKAAWQIAVVGAGPVGLALALQASRLLPHAQVTVFDARPADRDISADPRTLALSLGSVQFLQQLGAWPAAAAEPITEVQVSQMPPSLNTAFGPAEVQLKAADLGVLQLGAVLSYGALLATLQRAWDAAVAAQPRRLHSRFGTPVTAIKPLPDGVEVDADIAERFDLAVVAEGGVFAAQARKAVVADYQQTAWVGTVTLQGAVRGRAFERFTRHGPAALLPLPPAPGAHDGSTRAALVWCVPSQEDPVRELNDAQRLAVLRTIFPAAAGQLVGVTPLKSFALGLNAERTLVQRRTVRIGNAAQTLHPVAGQGLNLGLRDAHELIAALRWAQDLDRALQRVEWARAADRWSMIGATDFLARSFTWKLPGAATARGLGLAALQALPPLKGWLARRMMFGNR
;
A
#
# COMPACT_ATOMS: atom_id res chain seq x y z
N MET A 1 -17.64 -35.28 -5.90
CA MET A 1 -17.18 -34.38 -6.99
C MET A 1 -15.74 -33.97 -6.68
N THR A 2 -14.79 -34.42 -7.49
CA THR A 2 -13.37 -34.07 -7.36
C THR A 2 -13.22 -32.56 -7.60
N LYS A 3 -12.68 -31.82 -6.63
CA LYS A 3 -12.32 -30.40 -6.79
C LYS A 3 -11.29 -30.28 -7.90
N ALA A 4 -11.48 -29.35 -8.83
CA ALA A 4 -10.53 -29.10 -9.92
C ALA A 4 -9.14 -28.75 -9.37
N ALA A 5 -8.12 -29.47 -9.82
CA ALA A 5 -6.74 -29.22 -9.51
C ALA A 5 -6.20 -28.15 -10.46
N TRP A 6 -6.35 -26.86 -10.08
CA TRP A 6 -5.88 -25.75 -10.93
C TRP A 6 -4.38 -25.56 -10.87
N GLN A 7 -3.81 -25.24 -12.02
CA GLN A 7 -2.43 -24.78 -12.17
C GLN A 7 -2.43 -23.24 -12.20
N ILE A 8 -1.81 -22.63 -11.18
CA ILE A 8 -1.82 -21.18 -10.98
C ILE A 8 -0.39 -20.66 -11.10
N ALA A 9 -0.15 -19.78 -12.06
CA ALA A 9 1.07 -18.99 -12.16
C ALA A 9 0.91 -17.66 -11.39
N VAL A 10 1.85 -17.36 -10.51
CA VAL A 10 1.97 -16.06 -9.83
C VAL A 10 3.21 -15.36 -10.35
N VAL A 11 3.05 -14.26 -11.05
CA VAL A 11 4.13 -13.49 -11.65
C VAL A 11 4.46 -12.29 -10.77
N GLY A 12 5.65 -12.34 -10.15
CA GLY A 12 6.14 -11.37 -9.17
C GLY A 12 6.08 -11.88 -7.73
N ALA A 13 7.25 -12.08 -7.12
CA ALA A 13 7.43 -12.46 -5.72
C ALA A 13 7.58 -11.24 -4.79
N GLY A 14 6.84 -10.17 -5.06
CA GLY A 14 6.67 -9.04 -4.14
C GLY A 14 5.69 -9.39 -3.02
N PRO A 15 5.42 -8.44 -2.07
CA PRO A 15 4.55 -8.69 -0.92
C PRO A 15 3.15 -9.18 -1.30
N VAL A 16 2.57 -8.67 -2.39
CA VAL A 16 1.23 -9.06 -2.84
C VAL A 16 1.23 -10.47 -3.44
N GLY A 17 2.22 -10.77 -4.31
CA GLY A 17 2.32 -12.08 -4.96
C GLY A 17 2.62 -13.20 -3.96
N LEU A 18 3.56 -13.00 -3.04
CA LEU A 18 3.87 -14.00 -2.00
C LEU A 18 2.72 -14.19 -1.01
N ALA A 19 2.02 -13.11 -0.62
CA ALA A 19 0.84 -13.23 0.24
C ALA A 19 -0.28 -14.03 -0.45
N LEU A 20 -0.51 -13.79 -1.74
CA LEU A 20 -1.45 -14.57 -2.54
C LEU A 20 -1.03 -16.04 -2.63
N ALA A 21 0.23 -16.33 -2.95
CA ALA A 21 0.74 -17.68 -3.08
C ALA A 21 0.65 -18.47 -1.75
N LEU A 22 1.00 -17.83 -0.62
CA LEU A 22 0.82 -18.38 0.72
C LEU A 22 -0.65 -18.67 1.04
N GLN A 23 -1.56 -17.77 0.73
CA GLN A 23 -2.98 -18.00 0.95
C GLN A 23 -3.50 -19.14 0.06
N ALA A 24 -3.09 -19.19 -1.21
CA ALA A 24 -3.43 -20.25 -2.14
C ALA A 24 -2.93 -21.62 -1.63
N SER A 25 -1.70 -21.67 -1.12
CA SER A 25 -1.12 -22.90 -0.57
C SER A 25 -1.96 -23.50 0.56
N ARG A 26 -2.65 -22.66 1.34
CA ARG A 26 -3.48 -23.06 2.49
C ARG A 26 -4.93 -23.34 2.13
N LEU A 27 -5.54 -22.51 1.29
CA LEU A 27 -6.97 -22.56 1.02
C LEU A 27 -7.34 -23.36 -0.24
N LEU A 28 -6.37 -23.63 -1.10
CA LEU A 28 -6.54 -24.39 -2.35
C LEU A 28 -5.67 -25.66 -2.33
N PRO A 29 -5.99 -26.67 -1.51
CA PRO A 29 -5.13 -27.83 -1.27
C PRO A 29 -4.89 -28.71 -2.50
N HIS A 30 -5.71 -28.58 -3.53
CA HIS A 30 -5.58 -29.33 -4.80
C HIS A 30 -4.89 -28.52 -5.91
N ALA A 31 -4.69 -27.19 -5.72
CA ALA A 31 -4.04 -26.37 -6.73
C ALA A 31 -2.52 -26.54 -6.70
N GLN A 32 -1.91 -26.51 -7.88
CA GLN A 32 -0.47 -26.29 -8.05
C GLN A 32 -0.22 -24.80 -8.19
N VAL A 33 0.78 -24.29 -7.48
CA VAL A 33 1.13 -22.86 -7.50
C VAL A 33 2.60 -22.70 -7.84
N THR A 34 2.88 -22.00 -8.93
CA THR A 34 4.25 -21.64 -9.34
C THR A 34 4.43 -20.14 -9.24
N VAL A 35 5.43 -19.71 -8.45
CA VAL A 35 5.79 -18.29 -8.30
C VAL A 35 7.01 -17.99 -9.17
N PHE A 36 6.87 -17.03 -10.08
CA PHE A 36 7.93 -16.53 -10.95
C PHE A 36 8.40 -15.16 -10.47
N ASP A 37 9.70 -14.92 -10.49
CA ASP A 37 10.29 -13.60 -10.24
C ASP A 37 11.61 -13.46 -11.00
N ALA A 38 11.82 -12.29 -11.61
CA ALA A 38 13.08 -11.98 -12.28
C ALA A 38 14.27 -11.86 -11.31
N ARG A 39 13.96 -11.61 -10.03
CA ARG A 39 14.96 -11.50 -8.97
C ARG A 39 15.50 -12.88 -8.59
N PRO A 40 16.84 -13.06 -8.54
CA PRO A 40 17.44 -14.30 -8.03
C PRO A 40 17.04 -14.59 -6.57
N ALA A 41 16.98 -15.87 -6.21
CA ALA A 41 16.54 -16.31 -4.87
C ALA A 41 17.49 -15.87 -3.75
N ASP A 42 18.78 -15.80 -4.03
CA ASP A 42 19.87 -15.46 -3.11
C ASP A 42 20.05 -13.94 -2.89
N ARG A 43 19.33 -13.10 -3.65
CA ARG A 43 19.43 -11.66 -3.48
C ARG A 43 18.91 -11.23 -2.11
N ASP A 44 19.76 -10.60 -1.31
CA ASP A 44 19.33 -10.02 -0.03
C ASP A 44 18.34 -8.88 -0.26
N ILE A 45 17.15 -9.09 0.23
CA ILE A 45 16.01 -8.14 0.19
C ILE A 45 15.75 -7.49 1.54
N SER A 46 16.35 -7.98 2.62
CA SER A 46 16.06 -7.55 4.00
C SER A 46 16.48 -6.10 4.26
N ALA A 47 17.49 -5.62 3.56
CA ALA A 47 18.05 -4.28 3.68
C ALA A 47 17.26 -3.18 2.95
N ASP A 48 16.16 -3.50 2.22
CA ASP A 48 15.36 -2.49 1.52
C ASP A 48 14.65 -1.56 2.52
N PRO A 49 15.04 -0.27 2.59
CA PRO A 49 14.57 0.64 3.62
C PRO A 49 13.22 1.29 3.27
N ARG A 50 12.65 1.04 2.10
CA ARG A 50 11.36 1.62 1.72
C ARG A 50 10.34 1.36 2.80
N THR A 51 9.61 2.40 3.19
CA THR A 51 8.64 2.33 4.27
C THR A 51 7.25 1.99 3.74
N LEU A 52 6.57 1.10 4.44
CA LEU A 52 5.21 0.66 4.15
C LEU A 52 4.31 0.98 5.34
N ALA A 53 3.15 1.59 5.05
CA ALA A 53 2.06 1.75 6.02
C ALA A 53 0.95 0.74 5.68
N LEU A 54 0.73 -0.22 6.57
CA LEU A 54 -0.29 -1.25 6.43
C LEU A 54 -1.50 -0.95 7.31
N SER A 55 -2.69 -1.07 6.75
CA SER A 55 -3.95 -1.01 7.50
C SER A 55 -4.12 -2.23 8.41
N LEU A 56 -4.95 -2.11 9.43
CA LEU A 56 -5.20 -3.23 10.36
C LEU A 56 -5.65 -4.51 9.64
N GLY A 57 -6.52 -4.40 8.63
CA GLY A 57 -6.96 -5.57 7.86
C GLY A 57 -5.82 -6.26 7.11
N SER A 58 -4.84 -5.49 6.59
CA SER A 58 -3.64 -6.04 5.96
C SER A 58 -2.72 -6.72 6.97
N VAL A 59 -2.55 -6.11 8.15
CA VAL A 59 -1.77 -6.71 9.25
C VAL A 59 -2.37 -8.05 9.66
N GLN A 60 -3.70 -8.10 9.91
CA GLN A 60 -4.41 -9.33 10.27
C GLN A 60 -4.30 -10.41 9.19
N PHE A 61 -4.39 -10.03 7.93
CA PHE A 61 -4.21 -10.96 6.82
C PHE A 61 -2.80 -11.58 6.82
N LEU A 62 -1.75 -10.78 6.98
CA LEU A 62 -0.36 -11.26 7.07
C LEU A 62 -0.10 -12.11 8.32
N GLN A 63 -0.74 -11.76 9.46
CA GLN A 63 -0.70 -12.59 10.67
C GLN A 63 -1.34 -13.96 10.44
N GLN A 64 -2.51 -14.02 9.79
CA GLN A 64 -3.16 -15.27 9.42
C GLN A 64 -2.28 -16.13 8.50
N LEU A 65 -1.46 -15.50 7.65
CA LEU A 65 -0.48 -16.19 6.82
C LEU A 65 0.79 -16.62 7.58
N GLY A 66 0.94 -16.29 8.88
CA GLY A 66 2.18 -16.52 9.62
C GLY A 66 3.38 -15.76 9.06
N ALA A 67 3.13 -14.65 8.36
CA ALA A 67 4.13 -13.87 7.64
C ALA A 67 4.17 -12.39 8.09
N TRP A 68 3.86 -12.13 9.35
CA TRP A 68 3.91 -10.80 9.95
C TRP A 68 5.15 -10.61 10.82
N PRO A 69 6.08 -9.68 10.49
CA PRO A 69 7.28 -9.42 11.28
C PRO A 69 6.99 -8.44 12.42
N ALA A 70 6.29 -8.88 13.46
CA ALA A 70 5.82 -8.03 14.56
C ALA A 70 6.93 -7.20 15.24
N ALA A 71 8.12 -7.77 15.44
CA ALA A 71 9.24 -7.09 16.07
C ALA A 71 9.86 -5.96 15.22
N ALA A 72 9.61 -5.96 13.90
CA ALA A 72 10.12 -4.97 12.96
C ALA A 72 9.06 -3.91 12.59
N ALA A 73 7.88 -3.95 13.20
CA ALA A 73 6.76 -3.08 12.91
C ALA A 73 6.47 -2.12 14.07
N GLU A 74 6.17 -0.86 13.73
CA GLU A 74 5.65 0.12 14.69
C GLU A 74 4.14 0.26 14.52
N PRO A 75 3.32 0.03 15.56
CA PRO A 75 1.88 0.17 15.47
C PRO A 75 1.47 1.63 15.28
N ILE A 76 0.44 1.88 14.49
CA ILE A 76 -0.24 3.17 14.39
C ILE A 76 -1.46 3.12 15.32
N THR A 77 -1.40 3.85 16.41
CA THR A 77 -2.50 3.94 17.40
C THR A 77 -3.35 5.19 17.22
N GLU A 78 -2.77 6.22 16.58
CA GLU A 78 -3.44 7.48 16.32
C GLU A 78 -3.00 8.05 14.96
N VAL A 79 -3.95 8.59 14.19
CA VAL A 79 -3.70 9.35 12.96
C VAL A 79 -4.31 10.73 13.12
N GLN A 80 -3.50 11.78 12.95
CA GLN A 80 -3.94 13.16 12.91
C GLN A 80 -3.84 13.68 11.48
N VAL A 81 -4.98 14.03 10.89
CA VAL A 81 -5.09 14.65 9.58
C VAL A 81 -5.44 16.12 9.76
N SER A 82 -4.65 17.02 9.19
CA SER A 82 -4.87 18.46 9.37
C SER A 82 -4.44 19.27 8.16
N GLN A 83 -4.91 20.51 8.07
CA GLN A 83 -4.55 21.46 7.02
C GLN A 83 -3.74 22.62 7.58
N MET A 84 -2.70 23.05 6.84
CA MET A 84 -1.96 24.28 7.18
C MET A 84 -2.82 25.55 6.94
N PRO A 85 -2.59 26.63 7.71
CA PRO A 85 -3.16 27.94 7.42
C PRO A 85 -2.81 28.44 5.99
N PRO A 86 -3.67 29.29 5.37
CA PRO A 86 -4.83 29.89 5.99
C PRO A 86 -6.01 28.92 6.05
N SER A 87 -6.47 28.62 7.25
CA SER A 87 -7.78 28.03 7.50
C SER A 87 -8.48 28.91 8.51
N LEU A 88 -9.71 29.29 8.23
CA LEU A 88 -10.50 30.00 9.22
C LEU A 88 -10.71 29.08 10.42
N ASN A 89 -10.46 29.60 11.63
CA ASN A 89 -10.93 28.95 12.83
C ASN A 89 -12.45 28.89 12.72
N THR A 90 -12.99 27.71 12.59
CA THR A 90 -14.42 27.51 12.43
C THR A 90 -15.06 27.42 13.81
N ALA A 91 -16.36 27.71 13.88
CA ALA A 91 -17.14 27.47 15.12
C ALA A 91 -17.09 26.00 15.59
N PHE A 92 -16.61 25.10 14.74
CA PHE A 92 -16.46 23.66 15.02
C PHE A 92 -15.04 23.25 15.42
N GLY A 93 -14.12 24.19 15.68
CA GLY A 93 -12.75 23.92 16.09
C GLY A 93 -11.72 23.92 14.93
N PRO A 94 -10.49 23.45 15.19
CA PRO A 94 -9.42 23.45 14.19
C PRO A 94 -9.75 22.55 13.00
N ALA A 95 -9.19 22.88 11.82
CA ALA A 95 -9.35 22.10 10.59
C ALA A 95 -8.49 20.80 10.68
N GLU A 96 -8.90 19.89 11.54
CA GLU A 96 -8.22 18.62 11.78
C GLU A 96 -9.19 17.48 12.12
N VAL A 97 -8.76 16.27 11.86
CA VAL A 97 -9.44 15.02 12.24
C VAL A 97 -8.46 14.14 12.99
N GLN A 98 -8.87 13.65 14.14
CA GLN A 98 -8.12 12.66 14.91
C GLN A 98 -8.85 11.31 14.87
N LEU A 99 -8.13 10.29 14.45
CA LEU A 99 -8.56 8.89 14.47
C LEU A 99 -7.73 8.16 15.53
N LYS A 100 -8.38 7.65 16.57
CA LYS A 100 -7.74 6.88 17.63
C LYS A 100 -8.21 5.44 17.58
N ALA A 101 -7.29 4.50 17.74
CA ALA A 101 -7.59 3.08 17.81
C ALA A 101 -8.58 2.76 18.94
N ALA A 102 -8.40 3.41 20.11
CA ALA A 102 -9.29 3.25 21.26
C ALA A 102 -10.75 3.64 20.97
N ASP A 103 -10.98 4.72 20.18
CA ASP A 103 -12.33 5.17 19.81
C ASP A 103 -13.07 4.14 18.92
N LEU A 104 -12.32 3.26 18.26
CA LEU A 104 -12.83 2.22 17.36
C LEU A 104 -12.85 0.83 17.98
N GLY A 105 -12.40 0.70 19.25
CA GLY A 105 -12.34 -0.58 19.95
C GLY A 105 -11.28 -1.54 19.41
N VAL A 106 -10.18 -1.02 18.82
CA VAL A 106 -9.07 -1.80 18.29
C VAL A 106 -7.76 -1.42 18.97
N LEU A 107 -6.76 -2.30 18.95
CA LEU A 107 -5.45 -2.03 19.54
C LEU A 107 -4.60 -1.06 18.70
N GLN A 108 -4.81 -1.09 17.37
CA GLN A 108 -4.08 -0.27 16.41
C GLN A 108 -4.93 -0.05 15.15
N LEU A 109 -4.69 1.04 14.43
CA LEU A 109 -5.31 1.32 13.13
C LEU A 109 -4.57 0.65 11.96
N GLY A 110 -3.31 0.34 12.19
CA GLY A 110 -2.39 -0.25 11.24
C GLY A 110 -0.98 -0.32 11.82
N ALA A 111 0.01 -0.53 10.98
CA ALA A 111 1.41 -0.54 11.39
C ALA A 111 2.34 -0.09 10.26
N VAL A 112 3.53 0.39 10.64
CA VAL A 112 4.57 0.84 9.72
C VAL A 112 5.80 -0.06 9.87
N LEU A 113 6.37 -0.48 8.75
CA LEU A 113 7.58 -1.30 8.71
C LEU A 113 8.35 -1.08 7.42
N SER A 114 9.58 -1.60 7.34
CA SER A 114 10.33 -1.58 6.08
C SER A 114 9.83 -2.62 5.09
N TYR A 115 9.94 -2.31 3.80
CA TYR A 115 9.65 -3.25 2.72
C TYR A 115 10.48 -4.54 2.85
N GLY A 116 11.77 -4.38 3.16
CA GLY A 116 12.69 -5.51 3.32
C GLY A 116 12.26 -6.46 4.43
N ALA A 117 11.87 -5.95 5.61
CA ALA A 117 11.42 -6.78 6.72
C ALA A 117 10.16 -7.58 6.37
N LEU A 118 9.19 -6.95 5.68
CA LEU A 118 7.98 -7.64 5.23
C LEU A 118 8.30 -8.71 4.18
N LEU A 119 9.05 -8.33 3.14
CA LEU A 119 9.31 -9.23 2.03
C LEU A 119 10.17 -10.43 2.44
N ALA A 120 11.20 -10.23 3.27
CA ALA A 120 12.03 -11.32 3.80
C ALA A 120 11.21 -12.30 4.65
N THR A 121 10.22 -11.80 5.41
CA THR A 121 9.35 -12.68 6.22
C THR A 121 8.37 -13.44 5.34
N LEU A 122 7.80 -12.83 4.32
CA LEU A 122 6.93 -13.50 3.34
C LEU A 122 7.70 -14.55 2.54
N GLN A 123 8.92 -14.24 2.10
CA GLN A 123 9.75 -15.19 1.34
C GLN A 123 10.10 -16.40 2.19
N ARG A 124 10.57 -16.22 3.43
CA ARG A 124 10.83 -17.34 4.35
C ARG A 124 9.60 -18.23 4.57
N ALA A 125 8.42 -17.62 4.75
CA ALA A 125 7.18 -18.38 4.90
C ALA A 125 6.82 -19.16 3.63
N TRP A 126 7.04 -18.57 2.45
CA TRP A 126 6.85 -19.24 1.17
C TRP A 126 7.83 -20.39 0.96
N ASP A 127 9.12 -20.19 1.21
CA ASP A 127 10.16 -21.21 1.07
C ASP A 127 9.87 -22.42 1.99
N ALA A 128 9.42 -22.15 3.21
CA ALA A 128 8.97 -23.21 4.12
C ALA A 128 7.74 -23.97 3.59
N ALA A 129 6.78 -23.26 2.96
CA ALA A 129 5.62 -23.90 2.34
C ALA A 129 6.01 -24.77 1.14
N VAL A 130 6.94 -24.31 0.29
CA VAL A 130 7.49 -25.06 -0.84
C VAL A 130 8.19 -26.32 -0.34
N ALA A 131 9.06 -26.21 0.67
CA ALA A 131 9.76 -27.34 1.26
C ALA A 131 8.79 -28.40 1.82
N ALA A 132 7.68 -27.96 2.42
CA ALA A 132 6.65 -28.86 2.97
C ALA A 132 5.78 -29.53 1.88
N GLN A 133 5.64 -28.92 0.71
CA GLN A 133 4.73 -29.37 -0.35
C GLN A 133 5.36 -29.29 -1.76
N PRO A 134 6.53 -29.91 -2.00
CA PRO A 134 7.33 -29.74 -3.22
C PRO A 134 6.66 -30.30 -4.50
N ARG A 135 5.62 -31.12 -4.35
CA ARG A 135 4.87 -31.67 -5.52
C ARG A 135 3.88 -30.70 -6.11
N ARG A 136 3.52 -29.63 -5.38
CA ARG A 136 2.48 -28.67 -5.82
C ARG A 136 2.85 -27.20 -5.68
N LEU A 137 3.89 -26.87 -4.93
CA LEU A 137 4.36 -25.49 -4.77
C LEU A 137 5.75 -25.36 -5.38
N HIS A 138 5.92 -24.40 -6.27
CA HIS A 138 7.16 -24.22 -7.01
C HIS A 138 7.61 -22.78 -6.99
N SER A 139 8.93 -22.56 -6.90
CA SER A 139 9.58 -21.25 -7.05
C SER A 139 10.45 -21.24 -8.29
N ARG A 140 10.29 -20.22 -9.12
CA ARG A 140 11.12 -19.95 -10.30
C ARG A 140 11.68 -18.53 -10.20
N PHE A 141 12.62 -18.36 -9.28
CA PHE A 141 13.35 -17.11 -9.10
C PHE A 141 14.52 -17.03 -10.08
N GLY A 142 14.91 -15.81 -10.48
CA GLY A 142 15.89 -15.58 -11.54
C GLY A 142 15.33 -15.83 -12.94
N THR A 143 14.02 -16.06 -13.07
CA THR A 143 13.36 -16.41 -14.34
C THR A 143 12.31 -15.33 -14.66
N PRO A 144 12.65 -14.33 -15.49
CA PRO A 144 11.71 -13.28 -15.89
C PRO A 144 10.62 -13.85 -16.79
N VAL A 145 9.37 -13.51 -16.53
CA VAL A 145 8.26 -13.79 -17.44
C VAL A 145 8.27 -12.74 -18.53
N THR A 146 8.43 -13.16 -19.78
CA THR A 146 8.55 -12.27 -20.94
C THR A 146 7.23 -12.04 -21.66
N ALA A 147 6.30 -13.00 -21.60
CA ALA A 147 4.98 -12.89 -22.20
C ALA A 147 3.92 -13.70 -21.45
N ILE A 148 2.68 -13.22 -21.50
CA ILE A 148 1.48 -13.93 -21.04
C ILE A 148 0.47 -13.89 -22.17
N LYS A 149 0.12 -15.06 -22.71
CA LYS A 149 -0.78 -15.18 -23.87
C LYS A 149 -2.07 -15.90 -23.46
N PRO A 150 -3.23 -15.29 -23.69
CA PRO A 150 -4.51 -15.94 -23.40
C PRO A 150 -4.77 -17.09 -24.35
N LEU A 151 -5.19 -18.23 -23.80
CA LEU A 151 -5.68 -19.39 -24.53
C LEU A 151 -7.21 -19.50 -24.38
N PRO A 152 -7.90 -20.35 -25.14
CA PRO A 152 -9.35 -20.55 -25.01
C PRO A 152 -9.79 -20.94 -23.59
N ASP A 153 -9.07 -21.85 -22.95
CA ASP A 153 -9.37 -22.43 -21.62
C ASP A 153 -8.15 -22.43 -20.67
N GLY A 154 -7.28 -21.44 -20.82
CA GLY A 154 -6.09 -21.29 -19.99
C GLY A 154 -5.32 -20.03 -20.33
N VAL A 155 -4.06 -20.06 -19.97
CA VAL A 155 -3.09 -19.00 -20.24
C VAL A 155 -1.71 -19.62 -20.42
N GLU A 156 -0.97 -19.16 -21.41
CA GLU A 156 0.43 -19.51 -21.62
C GLU A 156 1.30 -18.44 -20.95
N VAL A 157 2.24 -18.89 -20.13
CA VAL A 157 3.24 -18.04 -19.48
C VAL A 157 4.59 -18.40 -20.06
N ASP A 158 5.27 -17.45 -20.69
CA ASP A 158 6.59 -17.59 -21.27
C ASP A 158 7.65 -17.07 -20.31
N ALA A 159 8.44 -18.00 -19.78
CA ALA A 159 9.51 -17.77 -18.82
C ALA A 159 10.68 -18.69 -19.18
N ASP A 160 11.42 -18.38 -20.24
CA ASP A 160 12.39 -19.20 -20.99
C ASP A 160 11.74 -20.37 -21.73
N ILE A 161 10.79 -21.05 -21.12
CA ILE A 161 9.94 -22.09 -21.71
C ILE A 161 8.49 -21.67 -21.53
N ALA A 162 7.71 -21.78 -22.59
CA ALA A 162 6.28 -21.51 -22.57
C ALA A 162 5.53 -22.66 -21.90
N GLU A 163 4.84 -22.36 -20.79
CA GLU A 163 4.07 -23.33 -20.02
C GLU A 163 2.61 -22.90 -19.93
N ARG A 164 1.69 -23.89 -19.91
CA ARG A 164 0.27 -23.65 -19.78
C ARG A 164 -0.19 -23.69 -18.34
N PHE A 165 -1.03 -22.73 -17.95
CA PHE A 165 -1.68 -22.65 -16.65
C PHE A 165 -3.19 -22.42 -16.83
N ASP A 166 -3.96 -22.75 -15.79
CA ASP A 166 -5.39 -22.42 -15.75
C ASP A 166 -5.62 -20.94 -15.44
N LEU A 167 -4.71 -20.33 -14.67
CA LEU A 167 -4.79 -18.95 -14.21
C LEU A 167 -3.39 -18.35 -14.09
N ALA A 168 -3.20 -17.14 -14.61
CA ALA A 168 -2.04 -16.30 -14.31
C ALA A 168 -2.44 -15.10 -13.44
N VAL A 169 -1.73 -14.89 -12.35
CA VAL A 169 -1.89 -13.72 -11.47
C VAL A 169 -0.64 -12.85 -11.57
N VAL A 170 -0.80 -11.65 -12.12
CA VAL A 170 0.30 -10.69 -12.28
C VAL A 170 0.29 -9.75 -11.08
N ALA A 171 1.32 -9.87 -10.25
CA ALA A 171 1.56 -9.08 -9.05
C ALA A 171 2.86 -8.26 -9.15
N GLU A 172 3.46 -8.18 -10.32
CA GLU A 172 4.70 -7.49 -10.60
C GLU A 172 4.45 -6.04 -11.03
N GLY A 173 5.17 -5.10 -10.41
CA GLY A 173 5.03 -3.69 -10.73
C GLY A 173 5.88 -3.30 -11.95
N GLY A 174 5.29 -3.23 -13.16
CA GLY A 174 5.87 -2.48 -14.26
C GLY A 174 6.38 -3.25 -15.49
N VAL A 175 6.68 -4.54 -15.42
CA VAL A 175 7.26 -5.30 -16.56
C VAL A 175 6.28 -5.45 -17.72
N PHE A 176 4.98 -5.54 -17.45
CA PHE A 176 3.93 -5.63 -18.46
C PHE A 176 3.17 -4.32 -18.70
N ALA A 177 3.77 -3.17 -18.36
CA ALA A 177 3.14 -1.86 -18.54
C ALA A 177 2.70 -1.59 -20.00
N ALA A 178 3.44 -2.11 -20.98
CA ALA A 178 3.10 -1.98 -22.39
C ALA A 178 1.89 -2.84 -22.82
N GLN A 179 1.59 -3.93 -22.10
CA GLN A 179 0.41 -4.79 -22.35
C GLN A 179 -0.80 -4.36 -21.50
N ALA A 180 -0.62 -3.44 -20.58
CA ALA A 180 -1.65 -2.97 -19.68
C ALA A 180 -2.66 -2.07 -20.44
N ARG A 181 -3.95 -2.37 -20.30
CA ARG A 181 -5.04 -1.51 -20.77
C ARG A 181 -5.30 -0.42 -19.73
N LYS A 182 -4.50 0.62 -19.76
CA LYS A 182 -4.66 1.75 -18.86
C LYS A 182 -6.02 2.41 -19.07
N ALA A 183 -6.89 2.36 -18.06
CA ALA A 183 -8.17 3.04 -18.09
C ALA A 183 -8.04 4.50 -17.67
N VAL A 184 -7.21 4.75 -16.65
CA VAL A 184 -6.94 6.07 -16.11
C VAL A 184 -5.45 6.21 -15.96
N VAL A 185 -4.90 7.24 -16.59
CA VAL A 185 -3.52 7.69 -16.42
C VAL A 185 -3.57 9.16 -16.09
N ALA A 186 -2.97 9.55 -14.98
CA ALA A 186 -2.83 10.95 -14.62
C ALA A 186 -1.42 11.20 -14.08
N ASP A 187 -0.77 12.23 -14.61
CA ASP A 187 0.41 12.82 -13.99
C ASP A 187 -0.08 13.87 -12.99
N TYR A 188 0.29 13.71 -11.72
CA TYR A 188 -0.06 14.70 -10.70
C TYR A 188 0.82 15.96 -10.78
N GLN A 189 1.89 15.93 -11.58
CA GLN A 189 2.90 16.98 -11.62
C GLN A 189 3.45 17.28 -10.22
N GLN A 190 3.59 16.25 -9.43
CA GLN A 190 4.11 16.29 -8.06
C GLN A 190 5.29 15.34 -7.91
N THR A 191 6.19 15.74 -7.02
CA THR A 191 7.34 14.96 -6.57
C THR A 191 7.15 14.64 -5.09
N ALA A 192 7.30 13.37 -4.72
CA ALA A 192 7.41 12.95 -3.33
C ALA A 192 8.87 12.90 -2.91
N TRP A 193 9.23 13.66 -1.88
CA TRP A 193 10.50 13.57 -1.17
C TRP A 193 10.32 12.64 0.02
N VAL A 194 11.10 11.56 0.08
CA VAL A 194 10.99 10.54 1.12
C VAL A 194 12.30 10.35 1.86
N GLY A 195 12.21 10.10 3.15
CA GLY A 195 13.35 9.83 4.03
C GLY A 195 12.89 9.55 5.44
N THR A 196 13.79 9.71 6.39
CA THR A 196 13.50 9.53 7.82
C THR A 196 13.79 10.81 8.57
N VAL A 197 12.94 11.16 9.52
CA VAL A 197 13.18 12.24 10.49
C VAL A 197 13.37 11.68 11.89
N THR A 198 14.20 12.36 12.68
CA THR A 198 14.39 12.10 14.11
C THR A 198 13.61 13.14 14.89
N LEU A 199 12.89 12.69 15.91
CA LEU A 199 11.98 13.49 16.74
C LEU A 199 12.34 13.35 18.20
N GLN A 200 12.26 14.45 18.95
CA GLN A 200 12.34 14.47 20.41
C GLN A 200 10.99 14.83 21.02
N GLY A 201 10.64 14.20 22.14
CA GLY A 201 9.37 14.43 22.82
C GLY A 201 8.12 13.97 22.06
N ALA A 202 8.27 13.20 20.98
CA ALA A 202 7.15 12.67 20.23
C ALA A 202 6.52 11.46 20.94
N VAL A 203 5.20 11.34 20.82
CA VAL A 203 4.46 10.17 21.32
C VAL A 203 4.52 9.06 20.27
N ARG A 204 4.95 7.87 20.65
CA ARG A 204 5.01 6.70 19.78
C ARG A 204 3.64 6.32 19.24
N GLY A 205 3.62 5.72 18.05
CA GLY A 205 2.39 5.22 17.42
C GLY A 205 1.50 6.30 16.80
N ARG A 206 1.94 7.56 16.77
CA ARG A 206 1.21 8.66 16.12
C ARG A 206 1.70 8.89 14.69
N ALA A 207 0.76 8.89 13.76
CA ALA A 207 0.96 9.31 12.38
C ALA A 207 0.35 10.69 12.16
N PHE A 208 1.02 11.51 11.35
CA PHE A 208 0.56 12.85 10.98
C PHE A 208 0.44 12.95 9.47
N GLU A 209 -0.71 13.42 8.99
CA GLU A 209 -0.94 13.81 7.61
C GLU A 209 -1.27 15.30 7.59
N ARG A 210 -0.39 16.10 6.98
CA ARG A 210 -0.52 17.55 6.97
C ARG A 210 -0.67 18.05 5.54
N PHE A 211 -1.83 18.57 5.20
CA PHE A 211 -2.07 19.17 3.91
C PHE A 211 -1.54 20.59 3.87
N THR A 212 -0.56 20.83 3.00
CA THR A 212 0.02 22.15 2.73
C THR A 212 -0.52 22.72 1.42
N ARG A 213 -0.22 23.98 1.11
CA ARG A 213 -0.53 24.60 -0.19
C ARG A 213 0.22 23.94 -1.36
N HIS A 214 1.30 23.23 -1.10
CA HIS A 214 2.13 22.59 -2.11
C HIS A 214 1.80 21.10 -2.32
N GLY A 215 1.14 20.48 -1.36
CA GLY A 215 0.79 19.07 -1.35
C GLY A 215 0.79 18.50 0.07
N PRO A 216 0.49 17.20 0.23
CA PRO A 216 0.51 16.57 1.53
C PRO A 216 1.94 16.31 2.03
N ALA A 217 2.11 16.39 3.36
CA ALA A 217 3.31 15.96 4.06
C ALA A 217 2.91 15.00 5.19
N ALA A 218 3.52 13.83 5.26
CA ALA A 218 3.20 12.81 6.24
C ALA A 218 4.41 12.41 7.08
N LEU A 219 4.16 12.17 8.37
CA LEU A 219 5.07 11.48 9.29
C LEU A 219 4.43 10.17 9.74
N LEU A 220 5.10 9.07 9.48
CA LEU A 220 4.65 7.72 9.84
C LEU A 220 5.60 7.16 10.90
N PRO A 221 5.11 6.70 12.06
CA PRO A 221 5.98 6.23 13.14
C PRO A 221 6.82 5.04 12.69
N LEU A 222 8.09 5.03 13.04
CA LEU A 222 9.02 3.94 12.77
C LEU A 222 9.49 3.28 14.08
N PRO A 223 9.85 2.00 14.05
CA PRO A 223 10.52 1.36 15.16
C PRO A 223 11.75 2.15 15.60
N PRO A 224 12.13 2.15 16.89
CA PRO A 224 13.35 2.79 17.37
C PRO A 224 14.58 2.33 16.57
N ALA A 225 15.57 3.20 16.42
CA ALA A 225 16.84 2.78 15.85
C ALA A 225 17.50 1.74 16.78
N PRO A 226 18.18 0.74 16.23
CA PRO A 226 18.98 -0.17 17.06
C PRO A 226 19.94 0.64 17.92
N GLY A 227 19.93 0.41 19.25
CA GLY A 227 20.82 1.10 20.18
C GLY A 227 20.45 2.54 20.55
N ALA A 228 19.29 3.05 20.12
CA ALA A 228 18.81 4.37 20.56
C ALA A 228 18.34 4.31 22.02
N HIS A 229 19.06 5.02 22.90
CA HIS A 229 18.76 5.12 24.35
C HIS A 229 18.46 6.57 24.80
N ASP A 230 18.44 7.51 23.84
CA ASP A 230 18.32 8.95 24.09
C ASP A 230 16.85 9.46 24.17
N GLY A 231 15.88 8.55 24.15
CA GLY A 231 14.45 8.90 24.13
C GLY A 231 13.98 9.49 22.80
N SER A 232 14.83 9.52 21.76
CA SER A 232 14.42 9.95 20.43
C SER A 232 13.54 8.92 19.75
N THR A 233 12.61 9.39 18.93
CA THR A 233 11.77 8.55 18.06
C THR A 233 12.08 8.85 16.60
N ARG A 234 11.69 7.96 15.71
CA ARG A 234 11.86 8.12 14.27
C ARG A 234 10.53 8.07 13.55
N ALA A 235 10.43 8.83 12.48
CA ALA A 235 9.30 8.72 11.56
C ALA A 235 9.77 8.71 10.11
N ALA A 236 9.08 7.94 9.27
CA ALA A 236 9.23 8.07 7.83
C ALA A 236 8.54 9.34 7.37
N LEU A 237 9.26 10.13 6.56
CA LEU A 237 8.76 11.34 5.94
C LEU A 237 8.31 11.02 4.50
N VAL A 238 7.10 11.45 4.13
CA VAL A 238 6.65 11.58 2.75
C VAL A 238 6.21 13.02 2.55
N TRP A 239 6.92 13.75 1.70
CA TRP A 239 6.68 15.19 1.48
C TRP A 239 6.44 15.46 0.01
N CYS A 240 5.19 15.72 -0.36
CA CYS A 240 4.78 15.94 -1.74
C CYS A 240 4.77 17.43 -2.07
N VAL A 241 5.37 17.80 -3.20
CA VAL A 241 5.47 19.17 -3.70
C VAL A 241 5.27 19.21 -5.22
N PRO A 242 4.91 20.36 -5.83
CA PRO A 242 4.84 20.50 -7.29
C PRO A 242 6.20 20.22 -7.94
N SER A 243 6.24 19.48 -9.04
CA SER A 243 7.49 19.10 -9.70
C SER A 243 8.16 20.27 -10.46
N GLN A 244 7.34 21.21 -10.99
CA GLN A 244 7.83 22.35 -11.77
C GLN A 244 8.44 23.44 -10.90
N GLU A 245 7.81 23.73 -9.75
CA GLU A 245 8.24 24.72 -8.78
C GLU A 245 8.62 24.00 -7.47
N ASP A 246 9.53 23.05 -7.55
CA ASP A 246 9.92 22.23 -6.41
C ASP A 246 10.73 23.02 -5.38
N PRO A 247 10.12 23.42 -4.26
CA PRO A 247 10.79 24.25 -3.26
C PRO A 247 11.79 23.47 -2.40
N VAL A 248 11.90 22.16 -2.57
CA VAL A 248 12.71 21.25 -1.72
C VAL A 248 14.01 20.87 -2.42
N ARG A 249 14.04 20.91 -3.75
CA ARG A 249 15.12 20.39 -4.58
C ARG A 249 16.48 21.00 -4.20
N GLU A 250 16.52 22.31 -4.06
CA GLU A 250 17.77 23.07 -3.82
C GLU A 250 18.09 23.23 -2.32
N LEU A 251 17.22 22.76 -1.42
CA LEU A 251 17.45 22.88 0.01
C LEU A 251 18.47 21.86 0.51
N ASN A 252 19.39 22.30 1.35
CA ASN A 252 20.20 21.38 2.16
C ASN A 252 19.40 20.81 3.36
N ASP A 253 19.97 19.84 4.05
CA ASP A 253 19.23 19.13 5.11
C ASP A 253 18.86 20.04 6.30
N ALA A 254 19.67 21.04 6.64
CA ALA A 254 19.33 22.01 7.69
C ALA A 254 18.14 22.89 7.28
N GLN A 255 18.11 23.35 6.04
CA GLN A 255 17.01 24.13 5.48
C GLN A 255 15.72 23.29 5.37
N ARG A 256 15.83 22.02 4.92
CA ARG A 256 14.71 21.08 4.89
C ARG A 256 14.12 20.88 6.26
N LEU A 257 14.97 20.67 7.27
CA LEU A 257 14.55 20.52 8.65
C LEU A 257 13.83 21.79 9.18
N ALA A 258 14.37 22.97 8.87
CA ALA A 258 13.73 24.24 9.25
C ALA A 258 12.32 24.39 8.63
N VAL A 259 12.16 24.05 7.34
CA VAL A 259 10.83 24.06 6.68
C VAL A 259 9.90 23.04 7.30
N LEU A 260 10.36 21.80 7.53
CA LEU A 260 9.54 20.74 8.13
C LEU A 260 9.03 21.13 9.52
N ARG A 261 9.81 21.84 10.33
CA ARG A 261 9.38 22.38 11.63
C ARG A 261 8.22 23.38 11.51
N THR A 262 8.07 24.06 10.39
CA THR A 262 6.93 24.95 10.15
C THR A 262 5.69 24.19 9.64
N ILE A 263 5.89 23.02 9.02
CA ILE A 263 4.81 22.21 8.48
C ILE A 263 4.11 21.44 9.60
N PHE A 264 4.86 20.71 10.43
CA PHE A 264 4.27 19.82 11.41
C PHE A 264 3.93 20.53 12.72
N PRO A 265 2.79 20.15 13.38
CA PRO A 265 2.38 20.75 14.64
C PRO A 265 3.32 20.33 15.78
N ALA A 266 3.33 21.12 16.86
CA ALA A 266 4.11 20.80 18.07
C ALA A 266 3.78 19.40 18.65
N ALA A 267 2.56 18.91 18.46
CA ALA A 267 2.13 17.58 18.86
C ALA A 267 2.92 16.44 18.18
N ALA A 268 3.60 16.70 17.06
CA ALA A 268 4.48 15.75 16.39
C ALA A 268 5.83 15.58 17.11
N GLY A 269 6.13 16.44 18.11
CA GLY A 269 7.43 16.53 18.75
C GLY A 269 8.38 17.48 18.00
N GLN A 270 9.57 17.66 18.56
CA GLN A 270 10.59 18.51 17.97
C GLN A 270 11.38 17.73 16.90
N LEU A 271 11.34 18.16 15.64
CA LEU A 271 12.16 17.60 14.59
C LEU A 271 13.61 18.05 14.78
N VAL A 272 14.50 17.08 15.02
CA VAL A 272 15.92 17.35 15.32
C VAL A 272 16.88 16.88 14.24
N GLY A 273 16.44 16.01 13.33
CA GLY A 273 17.25 15.51 12.22
C GLY A 273 16.43 15.04 11.04
N VAL A 274 17.02 15.05 9.86
CA VAL A 274 16.47 14.48 8.62
C VAL A 274 17.60 13.76 7.88
N THR A 275 17.30 12.58 7.33
CA THR A 275 18.23 11.87 6.45
C THR A 275 18.23 12.49 5.06
N PRO A 276 19.24 12.22 4.22
CA PRO A 276 19.18 12.57 2.80
C PRO A 276 17.87 12.06 2.18
N LEU A 277 17.14 12.96 1.50
CA LEU A 277 15.85 12.64 0.90
C LEU A 277 16.03 12.09 -0.52
N LYS A 278 15.19 11.11 -0.87
CA LYS A 278 15.04 10.60 -2.25
C LYS A 278 13.77 11.14 -2.87
N SER A 279 13.81 11.50 -4.15
CA SER A 279 12.66 12.03 -4.88
C SER A 279 12.04 11.00 -5.82
N PHE A 280 10.72 11.03 -5.95
CA PHE A 280 9.94 10.17 -6.85
C PHE A 280 8.83 10.98 -7.50
N ALA A 281 8.70 10.87 -8.83
CA ALA A 281 7.57 11.45 -9.55
C ALA A 281 6.27 10.70 -9.19
N LEU A 282 5.17 11.44 -9.04
CA LEU A 282 3.87 10.89 -8.65
C LEU A 282 2.90 10.87 -9.83
N GLY A 283 2.29 9.72 -10.05
CA GLY A 283 1.28 9.51 -11.06
C GLY A 283 0.21 8.51 -10.61
N LEU A 284 -0.95 8.58 -11.25
CA LEU A 284 -1.99 7.57 -11.17
C LEU A 284 -1.92 6.71 -12.42
N ASN A 285 -1.96 5.41 -12.23
CA ASN A 285 -2.16 4.45 -13.31
C ASN A 285 -3.10 3.37 -12.80
N ALA A 286 -4.23 3.16 -13.47
CA ALA A 286 -5.18 2.14 -13.07
C ALA A 286 -5.73 1.42 -14.30
N GLU A 287 -5.73 0.09 -14.25
CA GLU A 287 -6.38 -0.78 -15.20
C GLU A 287 -7.90 -0.62 -15.13
N ARG A 288 -8.60 -0.80 -16.26
CA ARG A 288 -10.05 -0.77 -16.28
C ARG A 288 -10.65 -1.91 -15.45
N THR A 289 -10.10 -3.11 -15.60
CA THR A 289 -10.54 -4.35 -14.97
C THR A 289 -9.34 -5.07 -14.36
N LEU A 290 -9.54 -5.80 -13.26
CA LEU A 290 -8.52 -6.69 -12.70
C LEU A 290 -8.38 -7.96 -13.53
N VAL A 291 -9.51 -8.45 -14.08
CA VAL A 291 -9.61 -9.72 -14.77
C VAL A 291 -9.68 -9.51 -16.29
N GLN A 292 -8.83 -10.20 -17.02
CA GLN A 292 -8.88 -10.31 -18.47
C GLN A 292 -8.74 -11.78 -18.86
N ARG A 293 -9.88 -12.44 -19.18
CA ARG A 293 -9.94 -13.89 -19.36
C ARG A 293 -9.34 -14.58 -18.11
N ARG A 294 -8.33 -15.43 -18.30
CA ARG A 294 -7.64 -16.19 -17.25
C ARG A 294 -6.36 -15.50 -16.72
N THR A 295 -6.25 -14.20 -16.91
CA THR A 295 -5.19 -13.36 -16.34
C THR A 295 -5.80 -12.36 -15.37
N VAL A 296 -5.29 -12.29 -14.14
CA VAL A 296 -5.69 -11.34 -13.10
C VAL A 296 -4.52 -10.46 -12.74
N ARG A 297 -4.69 -9.13 -12.75
CA ARG A 297 -3.68 -8.17 -12.30
C ARG A 297 -4.05 -7.67 -10.91
N ILE A 298 -3.08 -7.63 -9.99
CA ILE A 298 -3.28 -7.17 -8.61
C ILE A 298 -2.13 -6.28 -8.15
N GLY A 299 -2.37 -5.48 -7.12
CA GLY A 299 -1.36 -4.56 -6.60
C GLY A 299 -0.92 -3.54 -7.64
N ASN A 300 0.40 -3.25 -7.72
CA ASN A 300 0.93 -2.26 -8.67
C ASN A 300 0.76 -2.65 -10.14
N ALA A 301 0.58 -3.93 -10.45
CA ALA A 301 0.24 -4.39 -11.79
C ALA A 301 -1.17 -3.92 -12.23
N ALA A 302 -2.09 -3.77 -11.28
CA ALA A 302 -3.45 -3.30 -11.52
C ALA A 302 -3.59 -1.78 -11.35
N GLN A 303 -2.96 -1.20 -10.33
CA GLN A 303 -3.04 0.22 -10.03
C GLN A 303 -1.85 0.76 -9.24
N THR A 304 -1.35 1.92 -9.66
CA THR A 304 -0.42 2.74 -8.89
C THR A 304 -1.16 3.99 -8.42
N LEU A 305 -1.17 4.23 -7.12
CA LEU A 305 -1.90 5.32 -6.48
C LEU A 305 -0.94 6.38 -5.95
N HIS A 306 -1.47 7.59 -5.75
CA HIS A 306 -0.76 8.61 -4.97
C HIS A 306 -0.45 8.08 -3.56
N PRO A 307 0.73 8.35 -2.97
CA PRO A 307 1.11 7.83 -1.66
C PRO A 307 0.27 8.36 -0.49
N VAL A 308 -0.57 9.37 -0.73
CA VAL A 308 -1.51 9.90 0.27
C VAL A 308 -2.33 8.76 0.90
N ALA A 309 -2.36 8.70 2.21
CA ALA A 309 -3.00 7.66 3.00
C ALA A 309 -2.44 6.22 2.84
N GLY A 310 -1.32 6.00 2.13
CA GLY A 310 -0.60 4.72 2.09
C GLY A 310 -1.40 3.51 1.56
N GLN A 311 -2.37 3.70 0.65
CA GLN A 311 -3.35 2.66 0.29
C GLN A 311 -2.91 1.67 -0.80
N GLY A 312 -1.83 1.93 -1.54
CA GLY A 312 -1.47 1.11 -2.70
C GLY A 312 -1.25 -0.37 -2.37
N LEU A 313 -0.37 -0.68 -1.42
CA LEU A 313 -0.12 -2.06 -0.99
C LEU A 313 -1.34 -2.68 -0.30
N ASN A 314 -2.07 -1.93 0.51
CA ASN A 314 -3.26 -2.40 1.20
C ASN A 314 -4.34 -2.87 0.22
N LEU A 315 -4.54 -2.13 -0.88
CA LEU A 315 -5.48 -2.51 -1.93
C LEU A 315 -5.04 -3.80 -2.63
N GLY A 316 -3.74 -3.94 -2.93
CA GLY A 316 -3.19 -5.17 -3.53
C GLY A 316 -3.32 -6.40 -2.64
N LEU A 317 -3.11 -6.27 -1.32
CA LEU A 317 -3.32 -7.37 -0.37
C LEU A 317 -4.81 -7.75 -0.25
N ARG A 318 -5.72 -6.78 -0.34
CA ARG A 318 -7.17 -7.06 -0.43
C ARG A 318 -7.51 -7.80 -1.72
N ASP A 319 -6.95 -7.39 -2.86
CA ASP A 319 -7.16 -8.08 -4.14
C ASP A 319 -6.71 -9.54 -4.06
N ALA A 320 -5.52 -9.79 -3.48
CA ALA A 320 -4.98 -11.13 -3.27
C ALA A 320 -5.90 -11.98 -2.40
N HIS A 321 -6.35 -11.42 -1.27
CA HIS A 321 -7.24 -12.12 -0.33
C HIS A 321 -8.57 -12.50 -0.98
N GLU A 322 -9.24 -11.56 -1.65
CA GLU A 322 -10.55 -11.79 -2.27
C GLU A 322 -10.48 -12.78 -3.42
N LEU A 323 -9.40 -12.72 -4.22
CA LEU A 323 -9.20 -13.68 -5.32
C LEU A 323 -9.15 -15.11 -4.78
N ILE A 324 -8.32 -15.39 -3.80
CA ILE A 324 -8.18 -16.75 -3.26
C ILE A 324 -9.43 -17.18 -2.47
N ALA A 325 -10.07 -16.27 -1.75
CA ALA A 325 -11.34 -16.55 -1.06
C ALA A 325 -12.44 -16.96 -2.05
N ALA A 326 -12.54 -16.29 -3.20
CA ALA A 326 -13.50 -16.64 -4.25
C ALA A 326 -13.16 -18.00 -4.91
N LEU A 327 -11.89 -18.29 -5.14
CA LEU A 327 -11.45 -19.55 -5.74
C LEU A 327 -11.68 -20.74 -4.81
N ARG A 328 -11.59 -20.54 -3.51
CA ARG A 328 -11.77 -21.63 -2.49
C ARG A 328 -13.06 -22.43 -2.67
N TRP A 329 -14.14 -21.77 -3.05
CA TRP A 329 -15.47 -22.36 -3.18
C TRP A 329 -15.93 -22.51 -4.63
N ALA A 330 -15.06 -22.18 -5.59
CA ALA A 330 -15.41 -22.22 -6.99
C ALA A 330 -15.38 -23.64 -7.56
N GLN A 331 -16.36 -23.96 -8.39
CA GLN A 331 -16.37 -25.12 -9.26
C GLN A 331 -16.02 -24.73 -10.70
N ASP A 332 -16.25 -23.48 -11.05
CA ASP A 332 -16.00 -22.87 -12.35
C ASP A 332 -15.10 -21.63 -12.15
N LEU A 333 -13.93 -21.65 -12.76
CA LEU A 333 -12.92 -20.62 -12.63
C LEU A 333 -13.40 -19.30 -13.24
N ASP A 334 -14.02 -19.33 -14.42
CA ASP A 334 -14.41 -18.11 -15.12
C ASP A 334 -15.52 -17.37 -14.36
N ARG A 335 -16.47 -18.10 -13.77
CA ARG A 335 -17.50 -17.51 -12.89
C ARG A 335 -16.90 -16.95 -11.61
N ALA A 336 -15.90 -17.61 -11.05
CA ALA A 336 -15.22 -17.10 -9.86
C ALA A 336 -14.48 -15.79 -10.17
N LEU A 337 -13.78 -15.72 -11.28
CA LEU A 337 -13.07 -14.52 -11.72
C LEU A 337 -14.03 -13.35 -12.00
N GLN A 338 -15.18 -13.60 -12.61
CA GLN A 338 -16.23 -12.58 -12.77
C GLN A 338 -16.73 -12.04 -11.43
N ARG A 339 -16.97 -12.91 -10.43
CA ARG A 339 -17.36 -12.45 -9.09
C ARG A 339 -16.30 -11.59 -8.44
N VAL A 340 -15.02 -11.97 -8.58
CA VAL A 340 -13.90 -11.17 -8.06
C VAL A 340 -13.89 -9.78 -8.70
N GLU A 341 -14.03 -9.69 -10.03
CA GLU A 341 -14.08 -8.41 -10.74
C GLU A 341 -15.18 -7.50 -10.17
N TRP A 342 -16.43 -8.02 -10.05
CA TRP A 342 -17.55 -7.25 -9.52
C TRP A 342 -17.39 -6.87 -8.05
N ALA A 343 -16.94 -7.79 -7.22
CA ALA A 343 -16.76 -7.54 -5.78
C ALA A 343 -15.66 -6.49 -5.52
N ARG A 344 -14.58 -6.53 -6.32
CA ARG A 344 -13.47 -5.61 -6.16
C ARG A 344 -13.69 -4.24 -6.82
N ALA A 345 -14.54 -4.16 -7.86
CA ALA A 345 -14.75 -2.93 -8.61
C ALA A 345 -15.15 -1.75 -7.71
N ALA A 346 -16.16 -1.93 -6.84
CA ALA A 346 -16.65 -0.86 -5.97
C ALA A 346 -15.60 -0.39 -4.95
N ASP A 347 -14.89 -1.30 -4.28
CA ASP A 347 -13.84 -0.96 -3.31
C ASP A 347 -12.65 -0.29 -4.00
N ARG A 348 -12.21 -0.86 -5.11
CA ARG A 348 -11.08 -0.38 -5.90
C ARG A 348 -11.33 1.03 -6.45
N TRP A 349 -12.42 1.25 -7.17
CA TRP A 349 -12.72 2.55 -7.78
C TRP A 349 -13.05 3.62 -6.75
N SER A 350 -13.68 3.27 -5.63
CA SER A 350 -13.90 4.22 -4.54
C SER A 350 -12.58 4.66 -3.90
N MET A 351 -11.62 3.74 -3.72
CA MET A 351 -10.30 4.08 -3.19
C MET A 351 -9.47 4.91 -4.17
N ILE A 352 -9.47 4.54 -5.47
CA ILE A 352 -8.83 5.32 -6.53
C ILE A 352 -9.40 6.73 -6.56
N GLY A 353 -10.73 6.88 -6.58
CA GLY A 353 -11.39 8.19 -6.60
C GLY A 353 -11.12 9.02 -5.35
N ALA A 354 -11.11 8.39 -4.15
CA ALA A 354 -10.81 9.10 -2.91
C ALA A 354 -9.36 9.61 -2.87
N THR A 355 -8.39 8.77 -3.26
CA THR A 355 -6.98 9.18 -3.29
C THR A 355 -6.69 10.24 -4.37
N ASP A 356 -7.29 10.12 -5.55
CA ASP A 356 -7.18 11.12 -6.62
C ASP A 356 -7.82 12.46 -6.20
N PHE A 357 -9.01 12.41 -5.59
CA PHE A 357 -9.66 13.60 -5.02
C PHE A 357 -8.78 14.27 -3.96
N LEU A 358 -8.23 13.52 -3.01
CA LEU A 358 -7.33 14.07 -2.00
C LEU A 358 -6.08 14.68 -2.64
N ALA A 359 -5.41 13.96 -3.54
CA ALA A 359 -4.20 14.44 -4.21
C ALA A 359 -4.43 15.77 -4.95
N ARG A 360 -5.57 15.91 -5.64
CA ARG A 360 -5.89 17.12 -6.43
C ARG A 360 -6.51 18.23 -5.59
N SER A 361 -7.46 17.92 -4.70
CA SER A 361 -8.24 18.94 -3.99
C SER A 361 -7.38 19.87 -3.14
N PHE A 362 -6.27 19.36 -2.59
CA PHE A 362 -5.37 20.16 -1.77
C PHE A 362 -4.43 21.08 -2.57
N THR A 363 -4.32 20.86 -3.87
CA THR A 363 -3.56 21.75 -4.78
C THR A 363 -4.42 22.77 -5.51
N TRP A 364 -5.75 22.72 -5.36
CA TRP A 364 -6.64 23.69 -6.02
C TRP A 364 -6.39 25.11 -5.53
N LYS A 365 -6.12 26.03 -6.46
CA LYS A 365 -5.91 27.46 -6.22
C LYS A 365 -7.21 28.27 -6.24
N LEU A 366 -8.39 27.63 -6.19
CA LEU A 366 -9.70 28.29 -6.22
C LEU A 366 -9.93 29.09 -4.92
N PRO A 367 -10.43 30.33 -5.00
CA PRO A 367 -10.83 31.10 -3.83
C PRO A 367 -11.84 30.30 -2.98
N GLY A 368 -11.62 30.25 -1.66
CA GLY A 368 -12.49 29.54 -0.73
C GLY A 368 -12.26 28.01 -0.64
N ALA A 369 -11.51 27.38 -1.55
CA ALA A 369 -11.27 25.94 -1.51
C ALA A 369 -10.58 25.48 -0.21
N ALA A 370 -9.63 26.24 0.32
CA ALA A 370 -8.97 25.96 1.60
C ALA A 370 -9.98 26.01 2.77
N THR A 371 -10.87 26.98 2.78
CA THR A 371 -11.94 27.10 3.78
C THR A 371 -12.92 25.94 3.69
N ALA A 372 -13.37 25.59 2.49
CA ALA A 372 -14.29 24.46 2.30
C ALA A 372 -13.68 23.13 2.78
N ARG A 373 -12.40 22.88 2.49
CA ARG A 373 -11.68 21.70 2.99
C ARG A 373 -11.56 21.71 4.52
N GLY A 374 -11.20 22.87 5.10
CA GLY A 374 -11.12 23.02 6.56
C GLY A 374 -12.45 22.73 7.24
N LEU A 375 -13.56 23.26 6.68
CA LEU A 375 -14.92 22.96 7.14
C LEU A 375 -15.25 21.46 7.01
N GLY A 376 -14.86 20.82 5.92
CA GLY A 376 -15.03 19.38 5.73
C GLY A 376 -14.31 18.54 6.79
N LEU A 377 -13.06 18.89 7.13
CA LEU A 377 -12.31 18.22 8.19
C LEU A 377 -12.98 18.45 9.57
N ALA A 378 -13.34 19.68 9.89
CA ALA A 378 -14.02 20.01 11.15
C ALA A 378 -15.38 19.29 11.26
N ALA A 379 -16.17 19.25 10.19
CA ALA A 379 -17.44 18.53 10.16
C ALA A 379 -17.22 17.01 10.36
N LEU A 380 -16.21 16.41 9.72
CA LEU A 380 -15.88 15.01 9.92
C LEU A 380 -15.45 14.71 11.36
N GLN A 381 -14.69 15.62 11.99
CA GLN A 381 -14.32 15.49 13.40
C GLN A 381 -15.55 15.58 14.32
N ALA A 382 -16.51 16.45 14.00
CA ALA A 382 -17.74 16.65 14.77
C ALA A 382 -18.79 15.54 14.60
N LEU A 383 -18.60 14.62 13.65
CA LEU A 383 -19.54 13.54 13.34
C LEU A 383 -18.91 12.16 13.62
N PRO A 384 -18.86 11.68 14.88
CA PRO A 384 -18.21 10.43 15.27
C PRO A 384 -18.66 9.18 14.47
N PRO A 385 -19.96 9.00 14.13
CA PRO A 385 -20.39 7.85 13.35
C PRO A 385 -19.79 7.84 11.94
N LEU A 386 -19.73 8.99 11.27
CA LEU A 386 -19.17 9.14 9.92
C LEU A 386 -17.66 8.92 9.96
N LYS A 387 -16.98 9.52 10.94
CA LYS A 387 -15.55 9.35 11.21
C LYS A 387 -15.22 7.86 11.43
N GLY A 388 -15.97 7.17 12.27
CA GLY A 388 -15.80 5.75 12.54
C GLY A 388 -16.06 4.87 11.32
N TRP A 389 -17.07 5.16 10.54
CA TRP A 389 -17.35 4.46 9.28
C TRP A 389 -16.20 4.62 8.27
N LEU A 390 -15.73 5.85 8.07
CA LEU A 390 -14.60 6.12 7.17
C LEU A 390 -13.34 5.38 7.62
N ALA A 391 -13.01 5.43 8.91
CA ALA A 391 -11.85 4.74 9.48
C ALA A 391 -11.94 3.22 9.27
N ARG A 392 -13.10 2.60 9.54
CA ARG A 392 -13.32 1.17 9.28
C ARG A 392 -13.16 0.82 7.82
N ARG A 393 -13.68 1.66 6.92
CA ARG A 393 -13.53 1.47 5.48
C ARG A 393 -12.06 1.57 5.02
N MET A 394 -11.28 2.47 5.58
CA MET A 394 -9.84 2.56 5.31
C MET A 394 -9.08 1.34 5.86
N MET A 395 -9.45 0.84 7.04
CA MET A 395 -8.81 -0.34 7.65
C MET A 395 -9.14 -1.64 6.92
N PHE A 396 -10.39 -1.86 6.54
CA PHE A 396 -10.88 -3.17 6.11
C PHE A 396 -11.45 -3.21 4.67
N GLY A 397 -11.66 -2.06 4.04
CA GLY A 397 -12.38 -1.98 2.76
C GLY A 397 -13.88 -2.17 2.94
N ASN A 398 -14.50 -2.89 2.01
CA ASN A 398 -15.95 -3.19 2.02
C ASN A 398 -16.33 -4.44 2.86
N ARG A 399 -15.45 -4.91 3.74
CA ARG A 399 -15.72 -6.06 4.63
C ARG A 399 -16.56 -5.66 5.81
#